data_c1c612323d7f143b7e49f764d7bc98f0
#
_entry.id   c1c612323d7f143b7e49f764d7bc98f0
#
_cell.length_a   1.000
_cell.length_b   1.000
_cell.length_c   1.000
_cell.angle_alpha   90.00
_cell.angle_beta   90.00
_cell.angle_gamma   90.00
#
_symmetry.space_group_name_H-M   'P 1'
#
loop_
_entity.id
_entity.type
_entity.pdbx_description
1 polymer ?
#
loop_
_entity_poly.entity_id
_entity_poly.type
_entity_poly.pdbx_seq_one_letter_code
_entity_poly.pdbx_strand_id
1 'polypeptide(L)'
;DKLFQSSQCIVIFPPGLVSRKKNKKIEDLEWRKTFISKAKKYNTTIFPVFVEGFNSKRFYKIAYWRQKLRIKLNLEMFLLPNEMFLQKGKTIKFTMGHPIDPKLLTNSKTDLEWAQLIKKFVYQIKNNANFDFKDYIK
;
A
#
# COMPACT_ATOMS: atom_id res chain seq x y z
N ASP A 1 -10.77 -11.41 -12.55
CA ASP A 1 -12.14 -10.89 -12.55
C ASP A 1 -13.10 -11.73 -11.70
N LYS A 2 -13.06 -13.06 -11.75
CA LYS A 2 -13.95 -13.95 -10.96
C LYS A 2 -13.92 -13.66 -9.45
N LEU A 3 -12.76 -13.34 -8.87
CA LEU A 3 -12.63 -13.02 -7.43
C LEU A 3 -13.43 -11.78 -7.04
N PHE A 4 -13.46 -10.74 -7.89
CA PHE A 4 -14.22 -9.51 -7.61
C PHE A 4 -15.73 -9.67 -7.77
N GLN A 5 -16.18 -10.79 -8.34
CA GLN A 5 -17.60 -11.16 -8.48
C GLN A 5 -18.04 -12.12 -7.37
N SER A 6 -17.11 -12.59 -6.55
CA SER A 6 -17.42 -13.46 -5.41
C SER A 6 -17.63 -12.64 -4.13
N SER A 7 -18.20 -13.27 -3.10
CA SER A 7 -18.37 -12.69 -1.75
C SER A 7 -17.08 -12.72 -0.90
N GLN A 8 -15.95 -13.05 -1.50
CA GLN A 8 -14.70 -13.18 -0.77
C GLN A 8 -14.03 -11.83 -0.50
N CYS A 9 -13.39 -11.71 0.67
CA CYS A 9 -12.53 -10.57 0.97
C CYS A 9 -11.22 -10.70 0.17
N ILE A 10 -10.85 -9.62 -0.55
CA ILE A 10 -9.64 -9.59 -1.35
C ILE A 10 -8.64 -8.64 -0.70
N VAL A 11 -7.49 -9.15 -0.28
CA VAL A 11 -6.38 -8.32 0.22
C VAL A 11 -5.49 -7.93 -0.95
N ILE A 12 -5.23 -6.62 -1.08
CA ILE A 12 -4.40 -6.07 -2.17
C ILE A 12 -3.27 -5.24 -1.57
N PHE A 13 -2.06 -5.47 -2.07
CA PHE A 13 -0.88 -4.65 -1.81
C PHE A 13 -0.57 -3.83 -3.07
N PRO A 14 -1.11 -2.59 -3.20
CA PRO A 14 -1.12 -1.85 -4.46
C PRO A 14 0.26 -1.55 -5.07
N PRO A 15 1.35 -1.32 -4.32
CA PRO A 15 2.67 -1.10 -4.91
C PRO A 15 3.26 -2.35 -5.58
N GLY A 16 2.80 -3.55 -5.20
CA GLY A 16 3.30 -4.83 -5.71
C GLY A 16 4.76 -5.16 -5.34
N LEU A 17 5.43 -4.26 -4.65
CA LEU A 17 6.80 -4.40 -4.12
C LEU A 17 6.87 -3.80 -2.72
N VAL A 18 7.86 -4.23 -1.96
CA VAL A 18 8.12 -3.74 -0.61
C VAL A 18 8.54 -2.27 -0.65
N SER A 19 8.16 -1.50 0.38
CA SER A 19 8.52 -0.10 0.57
C SER A 19 10.04 0.14 0.45
N ARG A 20 10.42 1.36 0.10
CA ARG A 20 11.81 1.76 -0.12
C ARG A 20 12.16 2.98 0.73
N LYS A 21 13.44 3.11 1.07
CA LYS A 21 13.95 4.30 1.72
C LYS A 21 14.23 5.38 0.67
N LYS A 22 13.50 6.49 0.75
CA LYS A 22 13.68 7.69 -0.08
C LYS A 22 13.74 8.91 0.84
N ASN A 23 14.74 9.78 0.67
CA ASN A 23 14.90 11.01 1.45
C ASN A 23 14.78 10.78 2.98
N LYS A 24 15.49 9.76 3.49
CA LYS A 24 15.48 9.33 4.90
C LYS A 24 14.15 8.76 5.41
N LYS A 25 13.07 8.76 4.62
CA LYS A 25 11.78 8.14 4.95
C LYS A 25 11.62 6.80 4.26
N ILE A 26 10.89 5.90 4.90
CA ILE A 26 10.51 4.60 4.31
C ILE A 26 9.06 4.75 3.86
N GLU A 27 8.85 4.59 2.57
CA GLU A 27 7.54 4.77 1.94
C GLU A 27 7.32 3.70 0.87
N ASP A 28 6.06 3.41 0.61
CA ASP A 28 5.67 2.57 -0.51
C ASP A 28 6.06 3.21 -1.84
N LEU A 29 6.33 2.39 -2.81
CA LEU A 29 6.42 2.81 -4.20
C LEU A 29 5.08 3.38 -4.68
N GLU A 30 5.04 3.83 -5.91
CA GLU A 30 3.81 4.28 -6.53
C GLU A 30 2.76 3.15 -6.53
N TRP A 31 1.54 3.46 -6.08
CA TRP A 31 0.45 2.50 -6.06
C TRP A 31 -0.13 2.32 -7.47
N ARG A 32 -0.35 1.08 -7.85
CA ARG A 32 -0.93 0.73 -9.15
C ARG A 32 -2.42 1.00 -9.16
N LYS A 33 -2.95 1.48 -10.29
CA LYS A 33 -4.36 1.83 -10.48
C LYS A 33 -5.33 0.64 -10.49
N THR A 34 -4.82 -0.58 -10.62
CA THR A 34 -5.65 -1.78 -10.89
C THR A 34 -6.76 -1.98 -9.86
N PHE A 35 -6.50 -1.75 -8.57
CA PHE A 35 -7.52 -1.92 -7.54
C PHE A 35 -8.63 -0.87 -7.65
N ILE A 36 -8.32 0.36 -8.07
CA ILE A 36 -9.32 1.41 -8.35
C ILE A 36 -10.22 1.01 -9.51
N SER A 37 -9.63 0.62 -10.64
CA SER A 37 -10.38 0.20 -11.83
C SER A 37 -11.30 -0.99 -11.52
N LYS A 38 -10.85 -1.92 -10.67
CA LYS A 38 -11.67 -3.07 -10.25
C LYS A 38 -12.77 -2.66 -9.27
N ALA A 39 -12.46 -1.81 -8.30
CA ALA A 39 -13.46 -1.30 -7.34
C ALA A 39 -14.60 -0.58 -8.07
N LYS A 40 -14.29 0.30 -9.04
CA LYS A 40 -15.27 0.98 -9.88
C LYS A 40 -16.09 -0.02 -10.70
N LYS A 41 -15.42 -0.95 -11.39
CA LYS A 41 -16.09 -1.91 -12.30
C LYS A 41 -17.06 -2.83 -11.59
N TYR A 42 -16.69 -3.29 -10.38
CA TYR A 42 -17.48 -4.29 -9.63
C TYR A 42 -18.24 -3.68 -8.44
N ASN A 43 -18.23 -2.36 -8.31
CA ASN A 43 -18.85 -1.61 -7.20
C ASN A 43 -18.41 -2.17 -5.83
N THR A 44 -17.12 -2.48 -5.69
CA THR A 44 -16.55 -3.10 -4.48
C THR A 44 -16.01 -2.05 -3.53
N THR A 45 -16.47 -2.05 -2.29
CA THR A 45 -15.99 -1.17 -1.21
C THR A 45 -14.52 -1.42 -0.91
N ILE A 46 -13.76 -0.34 -0.71
CA ILE A 46 -12.34 -0.40 -0.36
C ILE A 46 -12.19 -0.12 1.14
N PHE A 47 -11.55 -1.03 1.87
CA PHE A 47 -11.14 -0.82 3.25
C PHE A 47 -9.67 -0.42 3.29
N PRO A 48 -9.35 0.85 3.60
CA PRO A 48 -7.98 1.30 3.70
C PRO A 48 -7.34 0.76 5.00
N VAL A 49 -6.19 0.12 4.88
CA VAL A 49 -5.47 -0.45 6.03
C VAL A 49 -4.04 0.04 6.01
N PHE A 50 -3.61 0.67 7.10
CA PHE A 50 -2.22 0.99 7.36
C PHE A 50 -1.59 -0.10 8.20
N VAL A 51 -0.42 -0.59 7.77
CA VAL A 51 0.33 -1.63 8.49
C VAL A 51 1.61 -1.01 9.04
N GLU A 52 1.79 -1.06 10.35
CA GLU A 52 3.04 -0.65 10.99
C GLU A 52 4.05 -1.79 10.91
N GLY A 53 5.16 -1.54 10.23
CA GLY A 53 6.24 -2.51 10.14
C GLY A 53 7.32 -2.04 9.18
N PHE A 54 8.54 -2.46 9.48
CA PHE A 54 9.70 -2.14 8.65
C PHE A 54 10.60 -3.36 8.53
N ASN A 55 11.23 -3.48 7.38
CA ASN A 55 12.32 -4.42 7.22
C ASN A 55 13.59 -3.92 7.94
N SER A 56 14.59 -4.75 8.02
CA SER A 56 15.85 -4.41 8.69
C SER A 56 16.59 -3.26 7.98
N LYS A 57 17.45 -2.58 8.72
CA LYS A 57 18.37 -1.58 8.15
C LYS A 57 19.22 -2.18 7.02
N ARG A 58 19.59 -3.47 7.14
CA ARG A 58 20.34 -4.22 6.13
C ARG A 58 19.57 -4.32 4.82
N PHE A 59 18.28 -4.68 4.88
CA PHE A 59 17.42 -4.74 3.71
C PHE A 59 17.39 -3.41 2.93
N TYR A 60 17.13 -2.30 3.62
CA TYR A 60 17.07 -0.99 2.97
C TYR A 60 18.45 -0.50 2.48
N LYS A 61 19.54 -0.87 3.14
CA LYS A 61 20.90 -0.56 2.69
C LYS A 61 21.25 -1.27 1.38
N ILE A 62 20.92 -2.56 1.27
CA ILE A 62 21.14 -3.36 0.05
C ILE A 62 20.26 -2.80 -1.09
N ALA A 63 18.97 -2.53 -0.84
CA ALA A 63 18.09 -1.93 -1.82
C ALA A 63 18.60 -0.58 -2.33
N TYR A 64 19.11 0.27 -1.44
CA TYR A 64 19.71 1.56 -1.79
C TYR A 64 20.95 1.41 -2.69
N TRP A 65 21.92 0.59 -2.29
CA TRP A 65 23.14 0.39 -3.07
C TRP A 65 22.87 -0.25 -4.42
N ARG A 66 21.95 -1.23 -4.46
CA ARG A 66 21.51 -1.83 -5.72
C ARG A 66 20.98 -0.78 -6.70
N GLN A 67 20.11 0.13 -6.23
CA GLN A 67 19.59 1.22 -7.05
C GLN A 67 20.69 2.18 -7.50
N LYS A 68 21.58 2.56 -6.60
CA LYS A 68 22.71 3.45 -6.91
C LYS A 68 23.65 2.86 -7.95
N LEU A 69 23.90 1.55 -7.90
CA LEU A 69 24.72 0.81 -8.85
C LEU A 69 23.95 0.40 -10.11
N ARG A 70 22.67 0.79 -10.25
CA ARG A 70 21.79 0.46 -11.39
C ARG A 70 21.67 -1.05 -11.67
N ILE A 71 21.81 -1.89 -10.64
CA ILE A 71 21.62 -3.34 -10.76
C ILE A 71 20.11 -3.63 -10.95
N LYS A 72 19.76 -4.23 -12.10
CA LYS A 72 18.35 -4.51 -12.46
C LYS A 72 17.72 -5.60 -11.59
N LEU A 73 18.51 -6.59 -11.15
CA LEU A 73 18.03 -7.68 -10.30
C LEU A 73 17.69 -7.18 -8.90
N ASN A 74 16.50 -7.52 -8.39
CA ASN A 74 16.03 -7.13 -7.06
C ASN A 74 16.66 -8.02 -5.96
N LEU A 75 17.96 -7.84 -5.70
CA LEU A 75 18.73 -8.66 -4.75
C LEU A 75 18.15 -8.65 -3.34
N GLU A 76 17.57 -7.52 -2.92
CA GLU A 76 16.93 -7.40 -1.60
C GLU A 76 15.72 -8.34 -1.42
N MET A 77 15.11 -8.80 -2.51
CA MET A 77 13.97 -9.74 -2.43
C MET A 77 14.39 -11.10 -1.85
N PHE A 78 15.65 -11.51 -2.06
CA PHE A 78 16.18 -12.74 -1.46
C PHE A 78 16.33 -12.65 0.06
N LEU A 79 16.26 -11.44 0.63
CA LEU A 79 16.30 -11.25 2.07
C LEU A 79 14.90 -11.36 2.72
N LEU A 80 13.81 -11.32 1.94
CA LEU A 80 12.44 -11.31 2.51
C LEU A 80 12.13 -12.51 3.41
N PRO A 81 12.54 -13.75 3.10
CA PRO A 81 12.33 -14.84 4.03
C PRO A 81 13.00 -14.59 5.39
N ASN A 82 14.24 -14.08 5.38
CA ASN A 82 14.92 -13.71 6.62
C ASN A 82 14.24 -12.54 7.34
N GLU A 83 13.79 -11.51 6.61
CA GLU A 83 13.02 -10.39 7.18
C GLU A 83 11.73 -10.86 7.86
N MET A 84 11.05 -11.86 7.28
CA MET A 84 9.87 -12.48 7.89
C MET A 84 10.23 -13.15 9.23
N PHE A 85 11.29 -13.93 9.29
CA PHE A 85 11.73 -14.56 10.56
C PHE A 85 12.15 -13.53 11.60
N LEU A 86 12.73 -12.39 11.20
CA LEU A 86 13.09 -11.29 12.09
C LEU A 86 11.86 -10.60 12.71
N GLN A 87 10.63 -10.88 12.24
CA GLN A 87 9.40 -10.39 12.87
C GLN A 87 8.92 -11.31 14.01
N LYS A 88 9.51 -12.50 14.18
CA LYS A 88 9.15 -13.41 15.30
C LYS A 88 9.24 -12.69 16.64
N GLY A 89 8.18 -12.77 17.42
CA GLY A 89 8.07 -12.12 18.74
C GLY A 89 7.79 -10.61 18.69
N LYS A 90 7.58 -10.01 17.52
CA LYS A 90 7.19 -8.61 17.38
C LYS A 90 5.69 -8.47 17.17
N THR A 91 5.12 -7.39 17.69
CA THR A 91 3.75 -6.99 17.40
C THR A 91 3.69 -6.18 16.12
N ILE A 92 2.84 -6.57 15.18
CA ILE A 92 2.53 -5.80 13.97
C ILE A 92 1.16 -5.16 14.18
N LYS A 93 1.11 -3.84 14.16
CA LYS A 93 -0.14 -3.09 14.33
C LYS A 93 -0.77 -2.78 12.97
N PHE A 94 -2.07 -3.02 12.90
CA PHE A 94 -2.90 -2.67 11.76
C PHE A 94 -3.87 -1.57 12.19
N THR A 95 -3.95 -0.50 11.39
CA THR A 95 -4.95 0.56 11.57
C THR A 95 -5.87 0.53 10.35
N MET A 96 -7.13 0.21 10.58
CA MET A 96 -8.16 0.19 9.55
C MET A 96 -8.95 1.50 9.60
N GLY A 97 -9.10 2.17 8.46
CA GLY A 97 -9.93 3.35 8.34
C GLY A 97 -11.35 3.02 7.90
N HIS A 98 -12.19 4.05 7.80
CA HIS A 98 -13.57 3.91 7.32
C HIS A 98 -13.61 3.39 5.87
N PRO A 99 -14.66 2.61 5.52
CA PRO A 99 -14.83 2.08 4.18
C PRO A 99 -15.00 3.21 3.15
N ILE A 100 -14.35 3.08 2.01
CA ILE A 100 -14.44 4.00 0.88
C ILE A 100 -15.46 3.44 -0.11
N ASP A 101 -16.57 4.17 -0.33
CA ASP A 101 -17.53 3.84 -1.36
C ASP A 101 -16.91 4.08 -2.75
N PRO A 102 -16.90 3.10 -3.66
CA PRO A 102 -16.36 3.26 -5.00
C PRO A 102 -17.07 4.38 -5.82
N LYS A 103 -18.28 4.76 -5.46
CA LYS A 103 -19.02 5.89 -6.05
C LYS A 103 -18.32 7.25 -5.83
N LEU A 104 -17.49 7.36 -4.81
CA LEU A 104 -16.69 8.57 -4.57
C LEU A 104 -15.53 8.72 -5.58
N LEU A 105 -15.15 7.63 -6.25
CA LEU A 105 -14.06 7.60 -7.22
C LEU A 105 -14.57 8.03 -8.60
N THR A 106 -14.99 9.28 -8.69
CA THR A 106 -15.59 9.85 -9.91
C THR A 106 -14.58 10.00 -11.05
N ASN A 107 -15.06 10.44 -12.23
CA ASN A 107 -14.20 10.73 -13.38
C ASN A 107 -13.46 12.08 -13.27
N SER A 108 -13.56 12.79 -12.12
CA SER A 108 -12.79 14.02 -11.86
C SER A 108 -11.27 13.79 -11.80
N LYS A 109 -10.85 12.55 -11.56
CA LYS A 109 -9.45 12.12 -11.51
C LYS A 109 -9.29 10.80 -12.24
N THR A 110 -8.11 10.57 -12.78
CA THR A 110 -7.71 9.27 -13.33
C THR A 110 -7.62 8.20 -12.23
N ASP A 111 -7.73 6.95 -12.59
CA ASP A 111 -7.59 5.85 -11.62
C ASP A 111 -6.22 5.84 -10.94
N LEU A 112 -5.17 6.33 -11.62
CA LEU A 112 -3.84 6.44 -11.04
C LEU A 112 -3.80 7.56 -9.97
N GLU A 113 -4.39 8.71 -10.26
CA GLU A 113 -4.49 9.81 -9.29
C GLU A 113 -5.29 9.41 -8.06
N TRP A 114 -6.41 8.70 -8.25
CA TRP A 114 -7.17 8.11 -7.14
C TRP A 114 -6.33 7.14 -6.31
N ALA A 115 -5.54 6.28 -6.97
CA ALA A 115 -4.66 5.35 -6.26
C ALA A 115 -3.63 6.08 -5.39
N GLN A 116 -3.01 7.16 -5.91
CA GLN A 116 -2.05 7.96 -5.14
C GLN A 116 -2.73 8.77 -4.02
N LEU A 117 -3.96 9.22 -4.23
CA LEU A 117 -4.73 9.93 -3.21
C LEU A 117 -5.08 8.98 -2.04
N ILE A 118 -5.57 7.78 -2.35
CA ILE A 118 -5.85 6.75 -1.34
C ILE A 118 -4.57 6.33 -0.63
N LYS A 119 -3.43 6.21 -1.32
CA LYS A 119 -2.14 5.98 -0.67
C LYS A 119 -1.86 7.04 0.39
N LYS A 120 -1.97 8.33 0.04
CA LYS A 120 -1.75 9.43 0.99
C LYS A 120 -2.72 9.34 2.17
N PHE A 121 -3.99 9.06 1.91
CA PHE A 121 -5.01 8.87 2.93
C PHE A 121 -4.68 7.72 3.88
N VAL A 122 -4.22 6.58 3.38
CA VAL A 122 -3.77 5.44 4.22
C VAL A 122 -2.64 5.83 5.17
N TYR A 123 -1.74 6.70 4.76
CA TYR A 123 -0.72 7.22 5.67
C TYR A 123 -1.26 8.21 6.72
N GLN A 124 -2.41 8.87 6.46
CA GLN A 124 -3.05 9.76 7.42
C GLN A 124 -3.82 8.99 8.50
N ILE A 125 -4.50 7.89 8.15
CA ILE A 125 -5.25 7.08 9.12
C ILE A 125 -4.35 6.43 10.18
N LYS A 126 -3.06 6.34 9.95
CA LYS A 126 -2.08 5.95 10.97
C LYS A 126 -2.24 6.75 12.26
N ASN A 127 -2.49 8.06 12.12
CA ASN A 127 -2.58 8.99 13.25
C ASN A 127 -4.02 9.22 13.72
N ASN A 128 -5.00 9.01 12.84
CA ASN A 128 -6.42 9.17 13.14
C ASN A 128 -7.26 8.18 12.31
N ALA A 129 -7.56 7.02 12.90
CA ALA A 129 -8.34 5.97 12.24
C ALA A 129 -9.79 6.40 11.92
N ASN A 130 -10.34 7.37 12.66
CA ASN A 130 -11.71 7.88 12.49
C ASN A 130 -11.82 8.94 11.38
N PHE A 131 -10.71 9.26 10.71
CA PHE A 131 -10.73 10.23 9.62
C PHE A 131 -11.46 9.63 8.40
N ASP A 132 -12.47 10.36 7.86
CA ASP A 132 -13.25 9.88 6.72
C ASP A 132 -12.60 10.31 5.41
N PHE A 133 -12.61 9.42 4.41
CA PHE A 133 -12.11 9.73 3.08
C PHE A 133 -12.90 10.83 2.38
N LYS A 134 -14.21 10.94 2.65
CA LYS A 134 -15.05 12.04 2.12
C LYS A 134 -14.54 13.41 2.52
N ASP A 135 -14.06 13.56 3.75
CA ASP A 135 -13.52 14.83 4.24
C ASP A 135 -12.12 15.10 3.73
N TYR A 136 -11.37 14.05 3.40
CA TYR A 136 -10.03 14.14 2.84
C TYR A 136 -10.02 14.62 1.38
N ILE A 137 -11.09 14.37 0.61
CA ILE A 137 -11.17 14.73 -0.82
C ILE A 137 -11.89 16.06 -1.10
N LYS A 138 -12.47 16.70 -0.08
CA LYS A 138 -13.02 18.08 -0.17
C LYS A 138 -11.89 19.09 -0.31
#